data_a781664a3db81e8ee45342a8712acb42
#
_entry.id   a781664a3db81e8ee45342a8712acb42
#
_cell.length_a   1.000
_cell.length_b   1.000
_cell.length_c   1.000
_cell.angle_alpha   90.00
_cell.angle_beta   90.00
_cell.angle_gamma   90.00
#
_symmetry.space_group_name_H-M   'P 1'
#
loop_
_entity.id
_entity.type
_entity.pdbx_description
1 polymer ?
#
loop_
_entity_poly.entity_id
_entity_poly.type
_entity_poly.pdbx_seq_one_letter_code
_entity_poly.pdbx_strand_id
1 'polypeptide(L)'
;MIFFKLNWVFMYDFIAIGNALVDTEFELNEEILAKTGLARGSMTLAEKDTQNALFSKLASHQVYSAKKTGGGSAANSVCAFAGLGGTAYYHCCVGDDEFGEFYLSDLTDFGVKTCKDKAMIHGVTGSCAILVTPDGERTMQTYLGASSEISMKNIDFDVLKGAKILYLEGYLAMNETLLPVIRQLISTAKTNNVKIAVSFADPAVVTFAKQGLLDWLALGVDMIFCNLDEAKIFSGSDDDEKAVQTLLDYVNLAVVTNGKNPTHLAQKLAENISIEKIAVPSAKAVVDTNGAGDNFAGAFLYGLTQGLDLKKCVMLAGMVASQVVAKFGARLDKSDYVNAKNK
;
A
#
# COMPACT_ATOMS: atom_id res chain seq x y z
N MET A 1 -12.24 46.33 -6.40
CA MET A 1 -11.71 45.25 -5.54
C MET A 1 -12.12 43.94 -6.18
N ILE A 2 -11.24 43.37 -7.03
CA ILE A 2 -11.52 42.19 -7.84
C ILE A 2 -11.18 40.99 -6.96
N PHE A 3 -12.19 40.30 -6.44
CA PHE A 3 -12.02 39.00 -5.80
C PHE A 3 -11.72 37.96 -6.88
N PHE A 4 -10.45 37.62 -7.08
CA PHE A 4 -10.10 36.38 -7.73
C PHE A 4 -10.57 35.22 -6.83
N LYS A 5 -11.68 34.58 -7.17
CA LYS A 5 -11.96 33.23 -6.71
C LYS A 5 -10.84 32.38 -7.28
N LEU A 6 -9.83 32.04 -6.45
CA LEU A 6 -8.92 30.94 -6.75
C LEU A 6 -9.80 29.68 -6.82
N ASN A 7 -10.16 29.29 -8.04
CA ASN A 7 -10.61 27.93 -8.28
C ASN A 7 -9.37 27.04 -8.01
N TRP A 8 -9.30 26.43 -6.83
CA TRP A 8 -8.37 25.38 -6.56
C TRP A 8 -8.69 24.24 -7.53
N VAL A 9 -7.97 24.15 -8.64
CA VAL A 9 -7.95 22.95 -9.46
C VAL A 9 -7.15 21.96 -8.65
N PHE A 10 -7.79 20.93 -8.09
CA PHE A 10 -7.08 19.82 -7.45
C PHE A 10 -6.09 19.28 -8.48
N MET A 11 -4.79 19.35 -8.16
CA MET A 11 -3.75 18.88 -9.07
C MET A 11 -3.72 17.34 -9.05
N TYR A 12 -3.94 16.75 -7.86
CA TYR A 12 -4.00 15.30 -7.65
C TYR A 12 -5.17 14.94 -6.73
N ASP A 13 -5.91 13.91 -7.10
CA ASP A 13 -6.99 13.40 -6.25
C ASP A 13 -6.43 12.60 -5.07
N PHE A 14 -5.33 11.89 -5.30
CA PHE A 14 -4.75 10.92 -4.37
C PHE A 14 -3.25 11.14 -4.24
N ILE A 15 -2.79 11.37 -3.03
CA ILE A 15 -1.37 11.47 -2.69
C ILE A 15 -1.05 10.39 -1.66
N ALA A 16 -0.01 9.61 -1.92
CA ALA A 16 0.44 8.59 -0.98
C ALA A 16 1.91 8.76 -0.62
N ILE A 17 2.27 8.23 0.56
CA ILE A 17 3.65 8.08 1.01
C ILE A 17 3.86 6.64 1.46
N GLY A 18 4.97 6.04 1.05
CA GLY A 18 5.31 4.67 1.41
C GLY A 18 6.69 4.25 0.93
N ASN A 19 6.99 2.99 1.16
CA ASN A 19 8.23 2.37 0.73
C ASN A 19 8.30 2.20 -0.78
N ALA A 20 9.48 2.40 -1.34
CA ALA A 20 9.82 2.17 -2.73
C ALA A 20 10.75 0.96 -2.84
N LEU A 21 10.23 -0.15 -3.32
CA LEU A 21 10.97 -1.41 -3.43
C LEU A 21 10.89 -1.92 -4.86
N VAL A 22 11.98 -2.49 -5.38
CA VAL A 22 11.94 -3.26 -6.61
C VAL A 22 11.76 -4.73 -6.27
N ASP A 23 10.60 -5.26 -6.57
CA ASP A 23 10.28 -6.67 -6.39
C ASP A 23 10.96 -7.48 -7.50
N THR A 24 11.75 -8.47 -7.10
CA THR A 24 12.43 -9.39 -8.01
C THR A 24 11.98 -10.81 -7.71
N GLU A 25 11.24 -11.41 -8.63
CA GLU A 25 10.68 -12.75 -8.48
C GLU A 25 11.64 -13.83 -8.99
N PHE A 26 11.74 -14.93 -8.24
CA PHE A 26 12.52 -16.11 -8.54
C PHE A 26 11.67 -17.36 -8.38
N GLU A 27 11.51 -18.11 -9.44
CA GLU A 27 10.85 -19.42 -9.38
C GLU A 27 11.89 -20.49 -8.99
N LEU A 28 11.58 -21.26 -7.96
CA LEU A 28 12.49 -22.28 -7.45
C LEU A 28 11.73 -23.41 -6.77
N ASN A 29 12.37 -24.55 -6.58
CA ASN A 29 11.80 -25.68 -5.87
C ASN A 29 12.10 -25.63 -4.36
N GLU A 30 11.42 -26.48 -3.59
CA GLU A 30 11.56 -26.59 -2.12
C GLU A 30 13.00 -26.90 -1.68
N GLU A 31 13.74 -27.70 -2.43
CA GLU A 31 15.13 -28.05 -2.13
C GLU A 31 16.04 -26.81 -2.18
N ILE A 32 15.87 -25.97 -3.19
CA ILE A 32 16.63 -24.73 -3.31
C ILE A 32 16.19 -23.73 -2.26
N LEU A 33 14.89 -23.61 -1.99
CA LEU A 33 14.37 -22.74 -0.91
C LEU A 33 15.02 -23.12 0.43
N ALA A 34 15.03 -24.40 0.79
CA ALA A 34 15.66 -24.87 2.03
C ALA A 34 17.14 -24.48 2.10
N LYS A 35 17.86 -24.51 0.99
CA LYS A 35 19.27 -24.08 0.95
C LYS A 35 19.45 -22.59 1.20
N THR A 36 18.45 -21.74 0.94
CA THR A 36 18.55 -20.30 1.25
C THR A 36 18.64 -20.02 2.75
N GLY A 37 18.05 -20.88 3.56
CA GLY A 37 17.94 -20.71 5.01
C GLY A 37 16.79 -19.80 5.44
N LEU A 38 15.96 -19.33 4.50
CA LEU A 38 14.76 -18.54 4.80
C LEU A 38 13.62 -19.45 5.24
N ALA A 39 12.84 -19.01 6.21
CA ALA A 39 11.65 -19.71 6.63
C ALA A 39 10.56 -19.58 5.55
N ARG A 40 10.06 -20.72 5.07
CA ARG A 40 9.02 -20.76 4.03
C ARG A 40 7.80 -19.94 4.44
N GLY A 41 7.25 -19.19 3.50
CA GLY A 41 6.05 -18.37 3.70
C GLY A 41 6.26 -17.12 4.55
N SER A 42 7.51 -16.80 4.92
CA SER A 42 7.81 -15.61 5.74
C SER A 42 8.34 -14.45 4.92
N MET A 43 8.17 -13.24 5.46
CA MET A 43 8.91 -12.04 5.03
C MET A 43 9.99 -11.74 6.08
N THR A 44 11.21 -11.52 5.61
CA THR A 44 12.35 -11.21 6.46
C THR A 44 13.02 -9.93 5.99
N LEU A 45 13.28 -9.00 6.91
CA LEU A 45 14.14 -7.86 6.63
C LEU A 45 15.61 -8.28 6.60
N ALA A 46 16.37 -7.72 5.69
CA ALA A 46 17.79 -8.02 5.50
C ALA A 46 18.59 -6.75 5.24
N GLU A 47 19.86 -6.80 5.64
CA GLU A 47 20.86 -5.85 5.21
C GLU A 47 21.32 -6.16 3.77
N LYS A 48 21.89 -5.16 3.09
CA LYS A 48 22.35 -5.26 1.70
C LYS A 48 23.23 -6.48 1.44
N ASP A 49 24.22 -6.72 2.31
CA ASP A 49 25.16 -7.83 2.14
C ASP A 49 24.47 -9.19 2.27
N THR A 50 23.49 -9.30 3.15
CA THR A 50 22.68 -10.52 3.32
C THR A 50 21.84 -10.79 2.08
N GLN A 51 21.23 -9.75 1.48
CA GLN A 51 20.45 -9.91 0.26
C GLN A 51 21.37 -10.24 -0.94
N ASN A 52 22.53 -9.61 -1.05
CA ASN A 52 23.53 -9.94 -2.08
C ASN A 52 24.00 -11.39 -1.95
N ALA A 53 24.19 -11.89 -0.73
CA ALA A 53 24.52 -13.29 -0.50
C ALA A 53 23.40 -14.24 -0.95
N LEU A 54 22.14 -13.86 -0.75
CA LEU A 54 20.98 -14.60 -1.28
C LEU A 54 21.02 -14.64 -2.80
N PHE A 55 21.18 -13.50 -3.48
CA PHE A 55 21.25 -13.44 -4.95
C PHE A 55 22.42 -14.28 -5.51
N SER A 56 23.58 -14.21 -4.87
CA SER A 56 24.74 -15.04 -5.24
C SER A 56 24.45 -16.54 -5.08
N LYS A 57 23.75 -16.91 -4.03
CA LYS A 57 23.34 -18.30 -3.78
C LYS A 57 22.33 -18.78 -4.83
N LEU A 58 21.33 -17.98 -5.18
CA LEU A 58 20.36 -18.30 -6.24
C LEU A 58 21.07 -18.49 -7.59
N ALA A 59 21.96 -17.57 -7.95
CA ALA A 59 22.75 -17.67 -9.18
C ALA A 59 23.63 -18.94 -9.22
N SER A 60 24.23 -19.35 -8.10
CA SER A 60 25.03 -20.60 -8.02
C SER A 60 24.19 -21.86 -8.25
N HIS A 61 22.88 -21.78 -8.06
CA HIS A 61 21.91 -22.83 -8.37
C HIS A 61 21.21 -22.63 -9.71
N GLN A 62 21.69 -21.71 -10.57
CA GLN A 62 21.12 -21.37 -11.88
C GLN A 62 19.66 -20.87 -11.80
N VAL A 63 19.27 -20.26 -10.66
CA VAL A 63 17.98 -19.60 -10.48
C VAL A 63 18.18 -18.13 -10.83
N TYR A 64 17.49 -17.67 -11.86
CA TYR A 64 17.54 -16.30 -12.35
C TYR A 64 16.16 -15.63 -12.13
N SER A 65 16.16 -14.30 -12.10
CA SER A 65 14.91 -13.55 -11.92
C SER A 65 13.96 -13.78 -13.10
N ALA A 66 12.73 -14.16 -12.79
CA ALA A 66 11.66 -14.35 -13.78
C ALA A 66 11.04 -12.99 -14.15
N LYS A 67 10.89 -12.09 -13.17
CA LYS A 67 10.23 -10.78 -13.36
C LYS A 67 10.79 -9.74 -12.39
N LYS A 68 10.79 -8.46 -12.82
CA LYS A 68 11.00 -7.30 -11.97
C LYS A 68 9.81 -6.35 -12.08
N THR A 69 9.33 -5.84 -10.95
CA THR A 69 8.23 -4.88 -10.89
C THR A 69 8.48 -3.86 -9.78
N GLY A 70 7.94 -2.66 -9.93
CA GLY A 70 7.87 -1.74 -8.79
C GLY A 70 6.94 -2.30 -7.73
N GLY A 71 7.39 -2.37 -6.48
CA GLY A 71 6.66 -2.86 -5.30
C GLY A 71 6.44 -1.76 -4.27
N GLY A 72 6.00 -2.17 -3.08
CA GLY A 72 5.59 -1.30 -1.99
C GLY A 72 4.07 -1.19 -1.91
N SER A 73 3.52 -1.34 -0.69
CA SER A 73 2.07 -1.41 -0.45
C SER A 73 1.35 -0.15 -0.94
N ALA A 74 1.79 1.04 -0.52
CA ALA A 74 1.17 2.28 -0.99
C ALA A 74 1.42 2.53 -2.49
N ALA A 75 2.53 2.06 -3.05
CA ALA A 75 2.78 2.15 -4.49
C ALA A 75 1.79 1.29 -5.28
N ASN A 76 1.43 0.10 -4.78
CA ASN A 76 0.38 -0.72 -5.38
C ASN A 76 -0.97 -0.01 -5.34
N SER A 77 -1.30 0.62 -4.19
CA SER A 77 -2.55 1.38 -4.03
C SER A 77 -2.63 2.57 -4.98
N VAL A 78 -1.54 3.33 -5.12
CA VAL A 78 -1.50 4.51 -5.98
C VAL A 78 -1.54 4.14 -7.47
N CYS A 79 -0.90 3.02 -7.85
CA CYS A 79 -0.98 2.48 -9.21
C CYS A 79 -2.38 1.98 -9.55
N ALA A 80 -3.07 1.32 -8.63
CA ALA A 80 -4.47 0.92 -8.83
C ALA A 80 -5.38 2.13 -9.01
N PHE A 81 -5.21 3.16 -8.19
CA PHE A 81 -5.96 4.41 -8.30
C PHE A 81 -5.74 5.09 -9.67
N ALA A 82 -4.48 5.23 -10.09
CA ALA A 82 -4.11 5.83 -11.37
C ALA A 82 -4.56 4.97 -12.56
N GLY A 83 -4.44 3.64 -12.47
CA GLY A 83 -4.90 2.69 -13.48
C GLY A 83 -6.41 2.77 -13.75
N LEU A 84 -7.22 3.09 -12.74
CA LEU A 84 -8.65 3.37 -12.86
C LEU A 84 -8.95 4.74 -13.48
N GLY A 85 -7.94 5.57 -13.72
CA GLY A 85 -8.06 6.89 -14.36
C GLY A 85 -8.05 8.06 -13.39
N GLY A 86 -7.66 7.86 -12.14
CA GLY A 86 -7.47 8.94 -11.16
C GLY A 86 -6.14 9.66 -11.35
N THR A 87 -6.03 10.87 -10.81
CA THR A 87 -4.78 11.64 -10.76
C THR A 87 -4.06 11.39 -9.44
N ALA A 88 -2.85 10.84 -9.51
CA ALA A 88 -2.14 10.36 -8.34
C ALA A 88 -0.70 10.87 -8.26
N TYR A 89 -0.23 11.13 -7.03
CA TYR A 89 1.14 11.50 -6.72
C TYR A 89 1.70 10.61 -5.60
N TYR A 90 2.96 10.21 -5.71
CA TYR A 90 3.61 9.34 -4.75
C TYR A 90 4.87 9.96 -4.16
N HIS A 91 4.92 10.05 -2.84
CA HIS A 91 6.13 10.38 -2.09
C HIS A 91 6.86 9.10 -1.71
N CYS A 92 8.08 8.96 -2.18
CA CYS A 92 8.94 7.83 -1.90
C CYS A 92 10.41 8.25 -1.84
N CYS A 93 11.27 7.30 -1.50
CA CYS A 93 12.72 7.49 -1.54
C CYS A 93 13.38 6.31 -2.23
N VAL A 94 14.17 6.59 -3.28
CA VAL A 94 14.93 5.62 -4.08
C VAL A 94 16.39 6.04 -4.16
N GLY A 95 17.28 5.10 -4.45
CA GLY A 95 18.69 5.39 -4.72
C GLY A 95 18.93 5.96 -6.12
N ASP A 96 20.11 6.53 -6.33
CA ASP A 96 20.61 7.01 -7.63
C ASP A 96 21.22 5.88 -8.47
N ASP A 97 20.52 4.73 -8.50
CA ASP A 97 20.92 3.51 -9.18
C ASP A 97 19.90 3.07 -10.26
N GLU A 98 20.24 1.99 -10.99
CA GLU A 98 19.35 1.44 -12.03
C GLU A 98 17.98 1.05 -11.51
N PHE A 99 17.87 0.58 -10.26
CA PHE A 99 16.60 0.21 -9.63
C PHE A 99 15.76 1.44 -9.32
N GLY A 100 16.38 2.56 -8.92
CA GLY A 100 15.68 3.83 -8.69
C GLY A 100 15.10 4.40 -9.97
N GLU A 101 15.88 4.42 -11.05
CA GLU A 101 15.40 4.85 -12.37
C GLU A 101 14.27 3.94 -12.88
N PHE A 102 14.43 2.62 -12.75
CA PHE A 102 13.39 1.65 -13.10
C PHE A 102 12.11 1.92 -12.31
N TYR A 103 12.21 2.09 -10.99
CA TYR A 103 11.06 2.30 -10.10
C TYR A 103 10.27 3.56 -10.48
N LEU A 104 10.96 4.67 -10.71
CA LEU A 104 10.31 5.94 -11.10
C LEU A 104 9.69 5.86 -12.50
N SER A 105 10.31 5.10 -13.42
CA SER A 105 9.73 4.84 -14.74
C SER A 105 8.45 4.00 -14.63
N ASP A 106 8.48 2.93 -13.84
CA ASP A 106 7.32 2.05 -13.60
C ASP A 106 6.11 2.84 -13.05
N LEU A 107 6.32 3.71 -12.06
CA LEU A 107 5.28 4.60 -11.56
C LEU A 107 4.72 5.51 -12.67
N THR A 108 5.60 6.06 -13.50
CA THR A 108 5.22 6.95 -14.61
C THR A 108 4.38 6.23 -15.65
N ASP A 109 4.68 4.98 -15.96
CA ASP A 109 3.93 4.14 -16.90
C ASP A 109 2.49 3.89 -16.42
N PHE A 110 2.28 3.78 -15.11
CA PHE A 110 0.94 3.75 -14.51
C PHE A 110 0.24 5.12 -14.53
N GLY A 111 0.97 6.21 -14.78
CA GLY A 111 0.43 7.58 -14.73
C GLY A 111 0.53 8.23 -13.36
N VAL A 112 1.26 7.61 -12.44
CA VAL A 112 1.57 8.17 -11.13
C VAL A 112 2.68 9.22 -11.28
N LYS A 113 2.51 10.38 -10.65
CA LYS A 113 3.52 11.43 -10.62
C LYS A 113 4.36 11.36 -9.35
N THR A 114 5.60 11.75 -9.49
CA THR A 114 6.55 11.94 -8.40
C THR A 114 7.55 13.02 -8.77
N CYS A 115 8.15 13.67 -7.81
CA CYS A 115 9.24 14.62 -8.05
C CYS A 115 10.57 13.86 -7.95
N LYS A 116 11.22 13.60 -9.10
CA LYS A 116 12.48 12.85 -9.16
C LYS A 116 13.54 13.44 -8.24
N ASP A 117 13.72 14.77 -8.24
CA ASP A 117 14.73 15.46 -7.46
C ASP A 117 14.51 15.35 -5.94
N LYS A 118 13.26 15.07 -5.52
CA LYS A 118 12.91 14.82 -4.12
C LYS A 118 12.95 13.32 -3.77
N ALA A 119 12.60 12.46 -4.72
CA ALA A 119 12.53 11.02 -4.50
C ALA A 119 13.91 10.35 -4.52
N MET A 120 14.85 10.86 -5.33
CA MET A 120 16.15 10.23 -5.53
C MET A 120 17.20 10.78 -4.58
N ILE A 121 17.93 9.89 -3.89
CA ILE A 121 19.05 10.23 -3.01
C ILE A 121 20.29 9.41 -3.40
N HIS A 122 21.46 9.84 -2.96
CA HIS A 122 22.66 9.01 -3.12
C HIS A 122 22.55 7.75 -2.26
N GLY A 123 22.53 6.58 -2.90
CA GLY A 123 22.36 5.31 -2.20
C GLY A 123 21.87 4.18 -3.09
N VAL A 124 21.40 3.13 -2.46
CA VAL A 124 20.90 1.92 -3.14
C VAL A 124 19.39 1.81 -2.92
N THR A 125 18.66 1.65 -4.00
CA THR A 125 17.21 1.45 -3.96
C THR A 125 16.85 0.19 -3.20
N GLY A 126 15.76 0.27 -2.44
CA GLY A 126 15.19 -0.87 -1.74
C GLY A 126 14.73 -1.96 -2.70
N SER A 127 14.84 -3.21 -2.30
CA SER A 127 14.42 -4.35 -3.12
C SER A 127 13.86 -5.49 -2.28
N CYS A 128 12.96 -6.26 -2.89
CA CYS A 128 12.41 -7.47 -2.30
C CYS A 128 12.71 -8.66 -3.21
N ALA A 129 13.44 -9.64 -2.69
CA ALA A 129 13.58 -10.94 -3.33
C ALA A 129 12.36 -11.80 -2.98
N ILE A 130 11.58 -12.19 -3.98
CA ILE A 130 10.37 -13.00 -3.82
C ILE A 130 10.66 -14.38 -4.40
N LEU A 131 10.76 -15.38 -3.53
CA LEU A 131 11.03 -16.76 -3.87
C LEU A 131 9.69 -17.51 -3.95
N VAL A 132 9.34 -17.98 -5.14
CA VAL A 132 8.05 -18.63 -5.42
C VAL A 132 8.27 -20.12 -5.63
N THR A 133 7.61 -20.94 -4.81
CA THR A 133 7.62 -22.40 -4.95
C THR A 133 6.48 -22.89 -5.86
N PRO A 134 6.52 -24.13 -6.41
CA PRO A 134 5.55 -24.59 -7.41
C PRO A 134 4.09 -24.64 -6.96
N ASP A 135 3.84 -24.61 -5.65
CA ASP A 135 2.50 -24.51 -5.06
C ASP A 135 2.01 -23.05 -4.91
N GLY A 136 2.84 -22.06 -5.36
CA GLY A 136 2.51 -20.65 -5.30
C GLY A 136 2.86 -19.96 -3.98
N GLU A 137 3.46 -20.69 -3.00
CA GLU A 137 3.90 -20.09 -1.75
C GLU A 137 5.07 -19.13 -1.97
N ARG A 138 5.07 -18.02 -1.24
CA ARG A 138 6.06 -16.95 -1.35
C ARG A 138 6.88 -16.81 -0.09
N THR A 139 8.18 -16.79 -0.27
CA THR A 139 9.14 -16.46 0.79
C THR A 139 9.88 -15.21 0.38
N MET A 140 9.89 -14.19 1.23
CA MET A 140 10.38 -12.87 0.87
C MET A 140 11.56 -12.45 1.74
N GLN A 141 12.54 -11.82 1.11
CA GLN A 141 13.62 -11.13 1.81
C GLN A 141 13.71 -9.70 1.30
N THR A 142 13.52 -8.75 2.20
CA THR A 142 13.42 -7.31 1.87
C THR A 142 14.60 -6.54 2.42
N TYR A 143 15.29 -5.81 1.56
CA TYR A 143 16.24 -4.76 1.88
C TYR A 143 15.59 -3.41 1.63
N LEU A 144 15.44 -2.59 2.67
CA LEU A 144 14.73 -1.30 2.53
C LEU A 144 15.55 -0.25 1.78
N GLY A 145 16.88 -0.29 1.85
CA GLY A 145 17.76 0.65 1.17
C GLY A 145 17.37 2.11 1.39
N ALA A 146 17.46 2.91 0.34
CA ALA A 146 17.08 4.32 0.35
C ALA A 146 15.66 4.58 0.87
N SER A 147 14.77 3.60 0.77
CA SER A 147 13.39 3.73 1.27
C SER A 147 13.33 3.97 2.77
N SER A 148 14.28 3.44 3.54
CA SER A 148 14.39 3.68 5.00
C SER A 148 14.85 5.09 5.36
N GLU A 149 15.38 5.85 4.39
CA GLU A 149 15.90 7.20 4.58
C GLU A 149 14.90 8.32 4.22
N ILE A 150 13.65 7.93 3.91
CA ILE A 150 12.61 8.92 3.59
C ILE A 150 12.48 9.94 4.73
N SER A 151 12.39 11.21 4.35
CA SER A 151 12.47 12.35 5.29
C SER A 151 11.66 13.53 4.76
N MET A 152 11.64 14.64 5.50
CA MET A 152 11.01 15.90 5.08
C MET A 152 11.48 16.39 3.71
N LYS A 153 12.72 16.10 3.31
CA LYS A 153 13.29 16.53 2.02
C LYS A 153 12.61 15.84 0.83
N ASN A 154 12.10 14.63 1.05
CA ASN A 154 11.43 13.83 0.02
C ASN A 154 9.96 14.25 -0.18
N ILE A 155 9.43 15.12 0.68
CA ILE A 155 8.02 15.53 0.65
C ILE A 155 7.83 16.83 -0.12
N ASP A 156 6.88 16.84 -1.02
CA ASP A 156 6.36 18.04 -1.66
C ASP A 156 5.04 18.45 -1.00
N PHE A 157 5.13 19.37 -0.04
CA PHE A 157 3.93 19.83 0.68
C PHE A 157 3.02 20.71 -0.17
N ASP A 158 3.51 21.26 -1.28
CA ASP A 158 2.68 22.10 -2.14
C ASP A 158 1.67 21.25 -2.94
N VAL A 159 2.08 20.07 -3.41
CA VAL A 159 1.14 19.15 -4.07
C VAL A 159 0.09 18.62 -3.10
N LEU A 160 0.46 18.42 -1.82
CA LEU A 160 -0.47 17.97 -0.79
C LEU A 160 -1.58 18.99 -0.53
N LYS A 161 -1.30 20.28 -0.61
CA LYS A 161 -2.30 21.33 -0.39
C LYS A 161 -3.47 21.28 -1.37
N GLY A 162 -3.27 20.70 -2.56
CA GLY A 162 -4.31 20.55 -3.59
C GLY A 162 -4.90 19.15 -3.69
N ALA A 163 -4.63 18.24 -2.74
CA ALA A 163 -5.10 16.86 -2.78
C ALA A 163 -6.52 16.71 -2.23
N LYS A 164 -7.20 15.61 -2.61
CA LYS A 164 -8.46 15.18 -1.95
C LYS A 164 -8.16 14.21 -0.81
N ILE A 165 -7.19 13.30 -1.01
CA ILE A 165 -6.84 12.23 -0.07
C ILE A 165 -5.33 12.14 0.08
N LEU A 166 -4.87 12.07 1.33
CA LEU A 166 -3.53 11.63 1.74
C LEU A 166 -3.62 10.20 2.25
N TYR A 167 -2.77 9.30 1.74
CA TYR A 167 -2.69 7.91 2.15
C TYR A 167 -1.33 7.58 2.76
N LEU A 168 -1.34 7.02 3.95
CA LEU A 168 -0.16 6.67 4.72
C LEU A 168 0.00 5.15 4.78
N GLU A 169 1.15 4.65 4.34
CA GLU A 169 1.49 3.24 4.42
C GLU A 169 1.87 2.83 5.84
N GLY A 170 1.19 1.82 6.38
CA GLY A 170 1.42 1.35 7.76
C GLY A 170 2.83 0.84 8.03
N TYR A 171 3.52 0.26 7.04
CA TYR A 171 4.92 -0.15 7.20
C TYR A 171 5.85 0.99 7.66
N LEU A 172 5.54 2.23 7.32
CA LEU A 172 6.33 3.38 7.77
C LEU A 172 6.23 3.59 9.30
N ALA A 173 5.21 3.06 9.97
CA ALA A 173 5.08 3.12 11.42
C ALA A 173 6.15 2.30 12.16
N MET A 174 6.83 1.37 11.47
CA MET A 174 7.97 0.63 12.00
C MET A 174 9.23 1.49 12.16
N ASN A 175 9.24 2.67 11.55
CA ASN A 175 10.35 3.63 11.66
C ASN A 175 9.91 4.84 12.51
N GLU A 176 10.23 4.83 13.79
CA GLU A 176 9.88 5.89 14.73
C GLU A 176 10.45 7.26 14.35
N THR A 177 11.55 7.29 13.58
CA THR A 177 12.17 8.56 13.12
C THR A 177 11.29 9.32 12.13
N LEU A 178 10.29 8.66 11.54
CA LEU A 178 9.32 9.28 10.61
C LEU A 178 8.17 10.02 11.31
N LEU A 179 7.98 9.86 12.59
CA LEU A 179 6.86 10.51 13.30
C LEU A 179 6.78 12.03 13.06
N PRO A 180 7.89 12.81 13.04
CA PRO A 180 7.82 14.24 12.70
C PRO A 180 7.33 14.50 11.27
N VAL A 181 7.72 13.66 10.30
CA VAL A 181 7.29 13.75 8.89
C VAL A 181 5.79 13.51 8.79
N ILE A 182 5.31 12.41 9.39
CA ILE A 182 3.89 12.03 9.39
C ILE A 182 3.05 13.10 10.10
N ARG A 183 3.52 13.62 11.23
CA ARG A 183 2.85 14.72 11.96
C ARG A 183 2.67 15.96 11.07
N GLN A 184 3.72 16.34 10.33
CA GLN A 184 3.66 17.49 9.42
C GLN A 184 2.74 17.23 8.24
N LEU A 185 2.76 16.01 7.66
CA LEU A 185 1.85 15.60 6.59
C LEU A 185 0.39 15.67 7.04
N ILE A 186 0.05 15.06 8.17
CA ILE A 186 -1.30 15.07 8.74
C ILE A 186 -1.75 16.52 9.06
N SER A 187 -0.87 17.32 9.67
CA SER A 187 -1.17 18.73 9.97
C SER A 187 -1.45 19.53 8.70
N THR A 188 -0.63 19.34 7.66
CA THR A 188 -0.82 20.03 6.36
C THR A 188 -2.10 19.57 5.69
N ALA A 189 -2.39 18.26 5.70
CA ALA A 189 -3.63 17.70 5.15
C ALA A 189 -4.86 18.30 5.82
N LYS A 190 -4.89 18.30 7.15
CA LYS A 190 -6.02 18.86 7.93
C LYS A 190 -6.25 20.35 7.67
N THR A 191 -5.18 21.14 7.63
CA THR A 191 -5.26 22.60 7.34
C THR A 191 -5.86 22.88 5.96
N ASN A 192 -5.71 21.95 5.01
CA ASN A 192 -6.18 22.07 3.64
C ASN A 192 -7.44 21.22 3.35
N ASN A 193 -8.11 20.68 4.38
CA ASN A 193 -9.30 19.82 4.25
C ASN A 193 -9.06 18.56 3.40
N VAL A 194 -7.83 18.06 3.35
CA VAL A 194 -7.47 16.80 2.71
C VAL A 194 -7.85 15.66 3.64
N LYS A 195 -8.59 14.67 3.14
CA LYS A 195 -8.93 13.47 3.89
C LYS A 195 -7.71 12.58 4.09
N ILE A 196 -7.60 11.92 5.24
CA ILE A 196 -6.44 11.13 5.61
C ILE A 196 -6.85 9.67 5.78
N ALA A 197 -6.19 8.78 5.06
CA ALA A 197 -6.36 7.34 5.16
C ALA A 197 -5.05 6.67 5.58
N VAL A 198 -5.15 5.64 6.39
CA VAL A 198 -4.03 4.80 6.82
C VAL A 198 -4.31 3.34 6.46
N SER A 199 -3.35 2.64 5.88
CA SER A 199 -3.35 1.18 5.80
C SER A 199 -2.61 0.60 7.01
N PHE A 200 -3.10 -0.49 7.57
CA PHE A 200 -2.33 -1.27 8.56
C PHE A 200 -1.28 -2.16 7.89
N ALA A 201 -1.46 -2.44 6.62
CA ALA A 201 -0.53 -3.10 5.70
C ALA A 201 -0.25 -4.58 5.97
N ASP A 202 0.03 -4.99 7.22
CA ASP A 202 0.44 -6.35 7.56
C ASP A 202 0.21 -6.66 9.04
N PRO A 203 -0.18 -7.90 9.41
CA PRO A 203 -0.28 -8.33 10.81
C PRO A 203 0.99 -8.08 11.64
N ALA A 204 2.19 -8.17 11.03
CA ALA A 204 3.44 -7.87 11.71
C ALA A 204 3.57 -6.38 12.06
N VAL A 205 3.11 -5.48 11.18
CA VAL A 205 3.07 -4.03 11.47
C VAL A 205 2.20 -3.76 12.68
N VAL A 206 0.99 -4.34 12.71
CA VAL A 206 0.08 -4.18 13.85
C VAL A 206 0.64 -4.76 15.13
N THR A 207 1.43 -5.83 15.04
CA THR A 207 2.05 -6.47 16.19
C THR A 207 3.23 -5.66 16.73
N PHE A 208 4.14 -5.21 15.86
CA PHE A 208 5.42 -4.65 16.26
C PHE A 208 5.46 -3.12 16.24
N ALA A 209 4.59 -2.47 15.47
CA ALA A 209 4.52 -1.02 15.34
C ALA A 209 3.17 -0.43 15.78
N LYS A 210 2.42 -1.15 16.62
CA LYS A 210 1.09 -0.70 17.11
C LYS A 210 1.14 0.69 17.71
N GLN A 211 2.17 1.01 18.50
CA GLN A 211 2.30 2.34 19.10
C GLN A 211 2.46 3.41 18.04
N GLY A 212 3.27 3.19 17.00
CA GLY A 212 3.42 4.12 15.88
C GLY A 212 2.09 4.37 15.15
N LEU A 213 1.30 3.32 14.90
CA LEU A 213 -0.05 3.46 14.34
C LEU A 213 -0.97 4.27 15.27
N LEU A 214 -0.96 4.00 16.57
CA LEU A 214 -1.75 4.75 17.55
C LEU A 214 -1.36 6.23 17.58
N ASP A 215 -0.06 6.55 17.51
CA ASP A 215 0.43 7.92 17.48
C ASP A 215 -0.08 8.67 16.23
N TRP A 216 -0.16 7.99 15.07
CA TRP A 216 -0.73 8.57 13.85
C TRP A 216 -2.24 8.78 13.96
N LEU A 217 -2.97 7.77 14.46
CA LEU A 217 -4.40 7.83 14.65
C LEU A 217 -4.79 8.96 15.62
N ALA A 218 -4.00 9.17 16.69
CA ALA A 218 -4.20 10.27 17.64
C ALA A 218 -4.03 11.66 17.00
N LEU A 219 -3.33 11.78 15.87
CA LEU A 219 -3.25 13.03 15.11
C LEU A 219 -4.52 13.33 14.32
N GLY A 220 -5.47 12.39 14.25
CA GLY A 220 -6.78 12.55 13.62
C GLY A 220 -6.79 12.13 12.15
N VAL A 221 -6.83 10.83 11.93
CA VAL A 221 -7.01 10.15 10.66
C VAL A 221 -8.51 9.98 10.39
N ASP A 222 -8.95 10.02 9.12
CA ASP A 222 -10.36 9.87 8.76
C ASP A 222 -10.73 8.40 8.50
N MET A 223 -9.81 7.60 7.94
CA MET A 223 -10.09 6.25 7.43
C MET A 223 -8.98 5.25 7.77
N ILE A 224 -9.38 4.02 8.09
CA ILE A 224 -8.48 2.86 8.22
C ILE A 224 -8.83 1.83 7.14
N PHE A 225 -7.79 1.27 6.49
CA PHE A 225 -7.84 0.09 5.67
C PHE A 225 -7.03 -1.03 6.34
N CYS A 226 -7.65 -2.16 6.57
CA CYS A 226 -6.97 -3.34 7.11
C CYS A 226 -7.69 -4.63 6.69
N ASN A 227 -7.10 -5.78 6.97
CA ASN A 227 -7.82 -7.04 6.93
C ASN A 227 -8.36 -7.41 8.32
N LEU A 228 -9.17 -8.47 8.40
CA LEU A 228 -9.81 -8.85 9.65
C LEU A 228 -8.81 -9.35 10.71
N ASP A 229 -7.73 -10.02 10.29
CA ASP A 229 -6.69 -10.47 11.20
C ASP A 229 -5.93 -9.28 11.80
N GLU A 230 -5.61 -8.28 11.01
CA GLU A 230 -5.03 -7.02 11.48
C GLU A 230 -5.96 -6.30 12.47
N ALA A 231 -7.26 -6.24 12.18
CA ALA A 231 -8.25 -5.64 13.07
C ALA A 231 -8.32 -6.38 14.42
N LYS A 232 -8.28 -7.73 14.42
CA LYS A 232 -8.23 -8.56 15.62
C LYS A 232 -6.97 -8.31 16.45
N ILE A 233 -5.80 -8.31 15.81
CA ILE A 233 -4.54 -8.04 16.50
C ILE A 233 -4.55 -6.62 17.10
N PHE A 234 -5.02 -5.64 16.33
CA PHE A 234 -5.09 -4.25 16.78
C PHE A 234 -6.03 -4.08 17.99
N SER A 235 -7.21 -4.65 17.91
CA SER A 235 -8.21 -4.56 18.99
C SER A 235 -7.90 -5.44 20.21
N GLY A 236 -7.13 -6.53 20.01
CA GLY A 236 -6.94 -7.58 21.02
C GLY A 236 -8.20 -8.43 21.24
N SER A 237 -9.08 -8.52 20.24
CA SER A 237 -10.32 -9.29 20.32
C SER A 237 -10.40 -10.30 19.17
N ASP A 238 -10.75 -11.55 19.48
CA ASP A 238 -11.00 -12.59 18.47
C ASP A 238 -12.40 -12.50 17.84
N ASP A 239 -13.31 -11.71 18.45
CA ASP A 239 -14.64 -11.45 17.92
C ASP A 239 -14.57 -10.44 16.77
N ASP A 240 -15.05 -10.85 15.59
CA ASP A 240 -14.97 -10.07 14.36
C ASP A 240 -15.64 -8.70 14.48
N GLU A 241 -16.83 -8.67 15.06
CA GLU A 241 -17.65 -7.45 15.15
C GLU A 241 -17.06 -6.45 16.14
N LYS A 242 -16.60 -6.96 17.28
CA LYS A 242 -15.90 -6.16 18.29
C LYS A 242 -14.56 -5.63 17.76
N ALA A 243 -13.81 -6.45 17.02
CA ALA A 243 -12.56 -6.03 16.40
C ALA A 243 -12.77 -4.87 15.43
N VAL A 244 -13.76 -4.99 14.54
CA VAL A 244 -14.14 -3.94 13.59
C VAL A 244 -14.66 -2.69 14.29
N GLN A 245 -15.51 -2.85 15.31
CA GLN A 245 -16.08 -1.74 16.08
C GLN A 245 -14.99 -0.94 16.79
N THR A 246 -13.97 -1.59 17.35
CA THR A 246 -12.86 -0.92 18.06
C THR A 246 -12.11 0.07 17.16
N LEU A 247 -12.05 -0.14 15.85
CA LEU A 247 -11.41 0.80 14.92
C LEU A 247 -12.13 2.15 14.89
N LEU A 248 -13.44 2.17 15.13
CA LEU A 248 -14.25 3.39 15.15
C LEU A 248 -14.02 4.27 16.39
N ASP A 249 -13.26 3.81 17.37
CA ASP A 249 -12.77 4.66 18.45
C ASP A 249 -11.72 5.66 17.95
N TYR A 250 -11.08 5.36 16.81
CA TYR A 250 -9.98 6.13 16.24
C TYR A 250 -10.36 6.89 14.97
N VAL A 251 -11.29 6.36 14.16
CA VAL A 251 -11.66 6.91 12.84
C VAL A 251 -13.17 6.92 12.64
N ASN A 252 -13.62 7.68 11.63
CA ASN A 252 -15.04 7.70 11.26
C ASN A 252 -15.40 6.63 10.22
N LEU A 253 -14.42 6.05 9.53
CA LEU A 253 -14.61 5.03 8.50
C LEU A 253 -13.52 3.96 8.62
N ALA A 254 -13.91 2.71 8.81
CA ALA A 254 -13.03 1.56 8.73
C ALA A 254 -13.52 0.61 7.63
N VAL A 255 -12.60 0.20 6.77
CA VAL A 255 -12.86 -0.75 5.67
C VAL A 255 -12.00 -1.97 5.92
N VAL A 256 -12.66 -3.07 6.34
CA VAL A 256 -11.98 -4.28 6.82
C VAL A 256 -12.25 -5.42 5.85
N THR A 257 -11.25 -5.79 5.07
CA THR A 257 -11.32 -6.92 4.13
C THR A 257 -11.27 -8.25 4.86
N ASN A 258 -11.87 -9.30 4.28
CA ASN A 258 -11.90 -10.64 4.88
C ASN A 258 -11.71 -11.74 3.82
N GLY A 259 -10.65 -11.61 3.03
CA GLY A 259 -10.35 -12.53 1.94
C GLY A 259 -11.53 -12.66 0.97
N LYS A 260 -12.04 -13.90 0.78
CA LYS A 260 -13.22 -14.17 -0.06
C LYS A 260 -14.56 -13.89 0.62
N ASN A 261 -14.55 -13.64 1.93
CA ASN A 261 -15.75 -13.35 2.71
C ASN A 261 -16.17 -11.88 2.56
N PRO A 262 -17.37 -11.49 3.01
CA PRO A 262 -17.81 -10.10 2.96
C PRO A 262 -16.86 -9.15 3.64
N THR A 263 -16.62 -8.01 3.00
CA THR A 263 -15.90 -6.87 3.58
C THR A 263 -16.78 -6.19 4.62
N HIS A 264 -16.22 -5.87 5.79
CA HIS A 264 -16.90 -5.06 6.79
C HIS A 264 -16.68 -3.58 6.48
N LEU A 265 -17.76 -2.87 6.27
CA LEU A 265 -17.78 -1.42 6.12
C LEU A 265 -18.35 -0.83 7.42
N ALA A 266 -17.49 -0.24 8.22
CA ALA A 266 -17.84 0.31 9.52
C ALA A 266 -17.76 1.84 9.49
N GLN A 267 -18.82 2.51 9.96
CA GLN A 267 -18.95 3.96 9.95
C GLN A 267 -19.44 4.48 11.30
N LYS A 268 -18.88 5.61 11.72
CA LYS A 268 -19.38 6.40 12.83
C LYS A 268 -20.13 7.61 12.27
N LEU A 269 -21.44 7.62 12.41
CA LEU A 269 -22.35 8.66 11.92
C LEU A 269 -22.93 9.41 13.13
N ALA A 270 -22.27 10.49 13.52
CA ALA A 270 -22.57 11.22 14.77
C ALA A 270 -22.47 10.27 15.98
N GLU A 271 -23.59 9.96 16.65
CA GLU A 271 -23.64 9.05 17.80
C GLU A 271 -23.94 7.59 17.43
N ASN A 272 -24.25 7.31 16.14
CA ASN A 272 -24.61 5.98 15.69
C ASN A 272 -23.43 5.29 15.01
N ILE A 273 -23.25 4.01 15.30
CA ILE A 273 -22.31 3.13 14.61
C ILE A 273 -23.09 2.25 13.65
N SER A 274 -22.60 2.14 12.42
CA SER A 274 -23.10 1.21 11.41
C SER A 274 -21.97 0.28 10.99
N ILE A 275 -22.18 -1.03 11.05
CA ILE A 275 -21.27 -2.06 10.52
C ILE A 275 -22.06 -2.90 9.54
N GLU A 276 -21.70 -2.81 8.27
CA GLU A 276 -22.31 -3.56 7.19
C GLU A 276 -21.34 -4.58 6.62
N LYS A 277 -21.82 -5.81 6.34
CA LYS A 277 -21.07 -6.87 5.67
C LYS A 277 -21.46 -6.87 4.20
N ILE A 278 -20.54 -6.46 3.33
CA ILE A 278 -20.77 -6.30 1.88
C ILE A 278 -20.08 -7.45 1.16
N ALA A 279 -20.85 -8.29 0.48
CA ALA A 279 -20.31 -9.35 -0.35
C ALA A 279 -19.53 -8.74 -1.53
N VAL A 280 -18.34 -9.26 -1.79
CA VAL A 280 -17.47 -8.82 -2.88
C VAL A 280 -17.34 -9.91 -3.94
N PRO A 281 -17.05 -9.56 -5.20
CA PRO A 281 -16.82 -10.55 -6.25
C PRO A 281 -15.67 -11.50 -5.88
N SER A 282 -15.91 -12.79 -6.04
CA SER A 282 -14.90 -13.82 -5.82
C SER A 282 -14.04 -14.01 -7.06
N ALA A 283 -12.76 -14.24 -6.86
CA ALA A 283 -11.86 -14.65 -7.93
C ALA A 283 -12.24 -16.07 -8.43
N LYS A 284 -12.13 -16.31 -9.74
CA LYS A 284 -12.36 -17.64 -10.32
C LYS A 284 -11.29 -18.65 -9.90
N ALA A 285 -10.06 -18.18 -9.73
CA ALA A 285 -8.93 -18.91 -9.20
C ALA A 285 -8.07 -17.94 -8.39
N VAL A 286 -7.45 -18.41 -7.33
CA VAL A 286 -6.46 -17.66 -6.56
C VAL A 286 -5.10 -18.16 -7.00
N VAL A 287 -4.31 -17.25 -7.61
CA VAL A 287 -2.95 -17.51 -8.06
C VAL A 287 -1.96 -16.88 -7.09
N ASP A 288 -2.25 -15.63 -6.64
CA ASP A 288 -1.38 -14.85 -5.80
C ASP A 288 -2.18 -13.81 -5.02
N THR A 289 -2.05 -13.79 -3.71
CA THR A 289 -2.78 -12.84 -2.85
C THR A 289 -2.05 -11.53 -2.61
N ASN A 290 -0.80 -11.40 -3.09
CA ASN A 290 0.00 -10.20 -2.90
C ASN A 290 -0.66 -8.97 -3.55
N GLY A 291 -0.64 -7.84 -2.84
CA GLY A 291 -1.20 -6.59 -3.33
C GLY A 291 -2.74 -6.53 -3.40
N ALA A 292 -3.45 -7.59 -3.03
CA ALA A 292 -4.91 -7.59 -3.07
C ALA A 292 -5.52 -6.48 -2.19
N GLY A 293 -5.05 -6.35 -0.96
CA GLY A 293 -5.45 -5.31 -0.02
C GLY A 293 -5.08 -3.91 -0.50
N ASP A 294 -3.89 -3.76 -1.09
CA ASP A 294 -3.40 -2.51 -1.62
C ASP A 294 -4.27 -2.01 -2.78
N ASN A 295 -4.54 -2.91 -3.73
CA ASN A 295 -5.39 -2.60 -4.88
C ASN A 295 -6.84 -2.36 -4.46
N PHE A 296 -7.32 -3.09 -3.45
CA PHE A 296 -8.62 -2.81 -2.85
C PHE A 296 -8.68 -1.38 -2.30
N ALA A 297 -7.69 -0.96 -1.50
CA ALA A 297 -7.64 0.38 -0.94
C ALA A 297 -7.57 1.45 -2.05
N GLY A 298 -6.68 1.28 -3.04
CA GLY A 298 -6.56 2.19 -4.18
C GLY A 298 -7.85 2.33 -4.97
N ALA A 299 -8.54 1.23 -5.26
CA ALA A 299 -9.81 1.23 -6.00
C ALA A 299 -10.98 1.79 -5.17
N PHE A 300 -11.04 1.50 -3.88
CA PHE A 300 -12.03 2.11 -2.98
C PHE A 300 -11.89 3.64 -2.95
N LEU A 301 -10.67 4.13 -2.75
CA LEU A 301 -10.37 5.56 -2.70
C LEU A 301 -10.63 6.23 -4.05
N TYR A 302 -10.36 5.54 -5.16
CA TYR A 302 -10.77 6.02 -6.48
C TYR A 302 -12.29 6.22 -6.54
N GLY A 303 -13.08 5.21 -6.21
CA GLY A 303 -14.55 5.30 -6.18
C GLY A 303 -15.05 6.47 -5.32
N LEU A 304 -14.44 6.64 -4.15
CA LEU A 304 -14.76 7.73 -3.21
C LEU A 304 -14.50 9.11 -3.86
N THR A 305 -13.37 9.30 -4.56
CA THR A 305 -13.06 10.57 -5.24
C THR A 305 -13.96 10.86 -6.44
N GLN A 306 -14.59 9.82 -7.02
CA GLN A 306 -15.57 9.94 -8.08
C GLN A 306 -17.01 10.17 -7.56
N GLY A 307 -17.19 10.22 -6.24
CA GLY A 307 -18.51 10.45 -5.62
C GLY A 307 -19.41 9.22 -5.56
N LEU A 308 -18.85 8.02 -5.70
CA LEU A 308 -19.61 6.78 -5.48
C LEU A 308 -20.01 6.66 -4.01
N ASP A 309 -21.17 6.06 -3.75
CA ASP A 309 -21.52 5.65 -2.38
C ASP A 309 -20.55 4.56 -1.88
N LEU A 310 -20.41 4.42 -0.58
CA LEU A 310 -19.40 3.55 0.02
C LEU A 310 -19.59 2.07 -0.34
N LYS A 311 -20.83 1.61 -0.54
CA LYS A 311 -21.11 0.23 -0.98
C LYS A 311 -20.60 0.00 -2.40
N LYS A 312 -20.79 0.95 -3.29
CA LYS A 312 -20.23 0.90 -4.65
C LYS A 312 -18.71 0.99 -4.64
N CYS A 313 -18.12 1.77 -3.72
CA CYS A 313 -16.68 1.77 -3.53
C CYS A 313 -16.16 0.38 -3.13
N VAL A 314 -16.81 -0.31 -2.18
CA VAL A 314 -16.46 -1.68 -1.79
C VAL A 314 -16.60 -2.65 -2.96
N MET A 315 -17.67 -2.55 -3.76
CA MET A 315 -17.89 -3.43 -4.92
C MET A 315 -16.82 -3.23 -6.00
N LEU A 316 -16.49 -1.99 -6.35
CA LEU A 316 -15.39 -1.67 -7.27
C LEU A 316 -14.05 -2.22 -6.76
N ALA A 317 -13.76 -1.98 -5.48
CA ALA A 317 -12.54 -2.44 -4.83
C ALA A 317 -12.43 -3.97 -4.82
N GLY A 318 -13.51 -4.66 -4.48
CA GLY A 318 -13.59 -6.11 -4.52
C GLY A 318 -13.44 -6.68 -5.94
N MET A 319 -13.99 -6.01 -6.95
CA MET A 319 -13.81 -6.39 -8.36
C MET A 319 -12.35 -6.29 -8.78
N VAL A 320 -11.66 -5.21 -8.44
CA VAL A 320 -10.24 -5.04 -8.74
C VAL A 320 -9.41 -6.08 -8.00
N ALA A 321 -9.59 -6.22 -6.68
CA ALA A 321 -8.86 -7.19 -5.87
C ALA A 321 -9.06 -8.63 -6.37
N SER A 322 -10.27 -9.02 -6.79
CA SER A 322 -10.55 -10.35 -7.34
C SER A 322 -9.80 -10.65 -8.64
N GLN A 323 -9.48 -9.62 -9.42
CA GLN A 323 -8.66 -9.77 -10.64
C GLN A 323 -7.17 -9.80 -10.31
N VAL A 324 -6.72 -9.04 -9.30
CA VAL A 324 -5.33 -9.07 -8.82
C VAL A 324 -4.99 -10.48 -8.35
N VAL A 325 -5.78 -11.08 -7.47
CA VAL A 325 -5.49 -12.42 -6.94
C VAL A 325 -5.57 -13.54 -7.97
N ALA A 326 -6.10 -13.28 -9.16
CA ALA A 326 -6.17 -14.24 -10.27
C ALA A 326 -4.92 -14.23 -11.17
N LYS A 327 -3.91 -13.39 -10.86
CA LYS A 327 -2.67 -13.23 -11.62
C LYS A 327 -1.46 -13.29 -10.70
N PHE A 328 -0.30 -13.52 -11.28
CA PHE A 328 0.97 -13.34 -10.60
C PHE A 328 1.34 -11.85 -10.47
N GLY A 329 1.82 -11.44 -9.29
CA GLY A 329 2.29 -10.09 -8.99
C GLY A 329 1.24 -9.22 -8.29
N ALA A 330 1.74 -8.16 -7.66
CA ALA A 330 0.94 -7.31 -6.78
C ALA A 330 0.07 -6.29 -7.53
N ARG A 331 0.10 -6.25 -8.87
CA ARG A 331 -0.63 -5.25 -9.69
C ARG A 331 -1.23 -5.88 -10.94
N LEU A 332 -2.33 -5.30 -11.42
CA LEU A 332 -2.86 -5.57 -12.75
C LEU A 332 -2.07 -4.77 -13.81
N ASP A 333 -2.17 -5.20 -15.06
CA ASP A 333 -1.80 -4.34 -16.17
C ASP A 333 -2.75 -3.14 -16.26
N LYS A 334 -2.28 -2.00 -16.73
CA LYS A 334 -3.06 -0.75 -16.78
C LYS A 334 -4.39 -0.91 -17.51
N SER A 335 -4.43 -1.68 -18.60
CA SER A 335 -5.65 -1.98 -19.36
C SER A 335 -6.69 -2.76 -18.55
N ASP A 336 -6.27 -3.60 -17.62
CA ASP A 336 -7.16 -4.41 -16.81
C ASP A 336 -7.87 -3.60 -15.73
N TYR A 337 -7.23 -2.56 -15.18
CA TYR A 337 -7.91 -1.61 -14.30
C TYR A 337 -9.05 -0.88 -15.01
N VAL A 338 -8.81 -0.45 -16.27
CA VAL A 338 -9.86 0.18 -17.08
C VAL A 338 -11.02 -0.78 -17.34
N ASN A 339 -10.71 -2.05 -17.62
CA ASN A 339 -11.74 -3.08 -17.83
C ASN A 339 -12.51 -3.39 -16.55
N ALA A 340 -11.87 -3.37 -15.39
CA ALA A 340 -12.52 -3.59 -14.10
C ALA A 340 -13.53 -2.48 -13.76
N LYS A 341 -13.23 -1.25 -14.11
CA LYS A 341 -14.11 -0.09 -13.90
C LYS A 341 -15.41 -0.18 -14.71
N ASN A 342 -15.38 -0.81 -15.89
CA ASN A 342 -16.49 -0.85 -16.83
C ASN A 342 -17.44 -2.05 -16.62
N LYS A 343 -17.16 -2.91 -15.64
CA LYS A 343 -18.00 -4.05 -15.25
C LYS A 343 -18.87 -3.70 -14.05
#